data_35aeb736ffb7c0075dbc949ef97c907b
#
_entry.id   35aeb736ffb7c0075dbc949ef97c907b
#
_cell.length_a   1.000
_cell.length_b   1.000
_cell.length_c   1.000
_cell.angle_alpha   90.00
_cell.angle_beta   90.00
_cell.angle_gamma   90.00
#
_symmetry.space_group_name_H-M   'P 1'
#
loop_
_entity.id
_entity.type
_entity.pdbx_description
1 polymer ?
#
loop_
_entity_poly.entity_id
_entity_poly.type
_entity_poly.pdbx_seq_one_letter_code
_entity_poly.pdbx_strand_id
1 'polypeptide(L)'
;MTISGPGLIYGRGLTREESRLPGVGNKAISLKLCKNITLKDFSMLRCGHFALLATGVDNLSIINLKVDTNRDGFDIDCCKNVRIMGCSVNSPWDDAIVLKASYALGSFRDTENVTISDCYVTGYDRGTMLDATWQRDEPQAPDHGYVTGRIKLGTESSGGFKNIVITNCIFERCRGLALETVDG
;
A
#
# COMPACT_ATOMS: atom_id res chain seq x y z
N MET A 1 18.10 -6.35 5.07
CA MET A 1 18.14 -6.06 3.62
C MET A 1 17.73 -4.62 3.38
N THR A 2 18.42 -3.93 2.48
CA THR A 2 18.04 -2.58 2.06
C THR A 2 17.90 -2.55 0.54
N ILE A 3 16.82 -1.93 0.05
CA ILE A 3 16.66 -1.52 -1.35
C ILE A 3 16.60 0.00 -1.33
N SER A 4 17.52 0.67 -1.99
CA SER A 4 17.60 2.13 -2.00
C SER A 4 18.18 2.69 -3.29
N GLY A 5 17.88 3.95 -3.58
CA GLY A 5 18.43 4.70 -4.70
C GLY A 5 17.34 5.31 -5.59
N PRO A 6 17.70 6.28 -6.46
CA PRO A 6 16.73 7.08 -7.22
C PRO A 6 16.14 6.37 -8.44
N GLY A 7 16.12 5.04 -8.45
CA GLY A 7 15.62 4.24 -9.56
C GLY A 7 14.10 4.13 -9.63
N LEU A 8 13.63 3.55 -10.73
CA LEU A 8 12.23 3.23 -10.96
C LEU A 8 12.03 1.72 -11.05
N ILE A 9 11.16 1.18 -10.22
CA ILE A 9 10.61 -0.17 -10.39
C ILE A 9 9.36 -0.04 -11.25
N TYR A 10 9.44 -0.53 -12.49
CA TYR A 10 8.32 -0.48 -13.43
C TYR A 10 7.70 -1.86 -13.58
N GLY A 11 6.49 -2.01 -13.05
CA GLY A 11 5.74 -3.27 -13.08
C GLY A 11 4.99 -3.50 -14.40
N ARG A 12 5.62 -3.24 -15.56
CA ARG A 12 5.02 -3.48 -16.86
C ARG A 12 4.62 -4.96 -17.01
N GLY A 13 3.35 -5.20 -17.31
CA GLY A 13 2.80 -6.55 -17.41
C GLY A 13 2.32 -7.14 -16.09
N LEU A 14 2.50 -6.43 -14.98
CA LEU A 14 1.84 -6.76 -13.73
C LEU A 14 0.43 -6.15 -13.75
N THR A 15 -0.58 -6.96 -13.99
CA THR A 15 -1.97 -6.49 -14.00
C THR A 15 -2.84 -7.43 -13.17
N ARG A 16 -3.91 -6.90 -12.59
CA ARG A 16 -5.02 -7.71 -12.09
C ARG A 16 -6.18 -7.67 -13.07
N GLU A 17 -6.33 -6.59 -13.78
CA GLU A 17 -7.51 -6.30 -14.61
C GLU A 17 -7.66 -7.28 -15.77
N GLU A 18 -6.54 -7.74 -16.34
CA GLU A 18 -6.53 -8.66 -17.47
C GLU A 18 -6.51 -10.13 -17.04
N SER A 19 -6.19 -10.42 -15.78
CA SER A 19 -6.11 -11.77 -15.25
C SER A 19 -7.26 -12.02 -14.28
N ARG A 20 -8.34 -12.59 -14.77
CA ARG A 20 -9.42 -13.14 -13.94
C ARG A 20 -9.09 -14.55 -13.43
N LEU A 21 -7.83 -14.97 -13.53
CA LEU A 21 -7.40 -16.27 -13.06
C LEU A 21 -7.39 -16.28 -11.52
N PRO A 22 -8.03 -17.25 -10.87
CA PRO A 22 -8.01 -17.38 -9.43
C PRO A 22 -6.58 -17.47 -8.88
N GLY A 23 -6.27 -16.71 -7.84
CA GLY A 23 -4.98 -16.74 -7.14
C GLY A 23 -3.86 -15.93 -7.76
N VAL A 24 -4.08 -15.22 -8.84
CA VAL A 24 -3.05 -14.37 -9.47
C VAL A 24 -3.20 -12.93 -9.00
N GLY A 25 -2.56 -12.60 -7.90
CA GLY A 25 -2.31 -11.21 -7.48
C GLY A 25 -0.86 -10.86 -7.78
N ASN A 26 -0.59 -10.11 -8.84
CA ASN A 26 0.75 -9.65 -9.17
C ASN A 26 1.24 -8.61 -8.16
N LYS A 27 2.49 -8.73 -7.75
CA LYS A 27 3.13 -7.87 -6.75
C LYS A 27 4.46 -7.38 -7.28
N ALA A 28 4.72 -6.07 -7.22
CA ALA A 28 6.03 -5.56 -7.61
C ALA A 28 7.09 -5.93 -6.57
N ILE A 29 6.76 -5.81 -5.28
CA ILE A 29 7.60 -6.29 -4.17
C ILE A 29 6.74 -7.14 -3.25
N SER A 30 7.22 -8.32 -2.88
CA SER A 30 6.59 -9.20 -1.88
C SER A 30 7.61 -9.62 -0.83
N LEU A 31 7.28 -9.38 0.43
CA LEU A 31 8.08 -9.72 1.60
C LEU A 31 7.24 -10.62 2.52
N LYS A 32 7.76 -11.78 2.88
CA LYS A 32 7.07 -12.68 3.81
C LYS A 32 8.03 -13.19 4.88
N LEU A 33 7.64 -13.03 6.16
CA LEU A 33 8.40 -13.49 7.32
C LEU A 33 9.86 -12.98 7.33
N CYS A 34 10.07 -11.74 6.87
CA CYS A 34 11.37 -11.08 6.83
C CYS A 34 11.60 -10.23 8.08
N LYS A 35 12.86 -9.83 8.30
CA LYS A 35 13.24 -8.93 9.39
C LYS A 35 14.25 -7.89 8.93
N ASN A 36 14.21 -6.69 9.56
CA ASN A 36 15.18 -5.63 9.35
C ASN A 36 15.26 -5.20 7.87
N ILE A 37 14.12 -4.77 7.33
CA ILE A 37 13.98 -4.36 5.92
C ILE A 37 13.93 -2.84 5.85
N THR A 38 14.66 -2.27 4.90
CA THR A 38 14.57 -0.85 4.55
C THR A 38 14.34 -0.70 3.05
N LEU A 39 13.28 0.02 2.68
CA LEU A 39 12.95 0.42 1.32
C LEU A 39 13.03 1.95 1.27
N LYS A 40 13.86 2.50 0.38
CA LYS A 40 14.17 3.92 0.49
C LYS A 40 14.53 4.59 -0.84
N ASP A 41 13.99 5.81 -1.07
CA ASP A 41 14.43 6.76 -2.11
C ASP A 41 14.24 6.27 -3.56
N PHE A 42 13.23 5.46 -3.87
CA PHE A 42 12.93 5.04 -5.24
C PHE A 42 11.46 5.25 -5.61
N SER A 43 11.17 5.14 -6.90
CA SER A 43 9.83 5.23 -7.43
C SER A 43 9.31 3.88 -7.90
N MET A 44 8.00 3.70 -7.88
CA MET A 44 7.31 2.51 -8.36
C MET A 44 6.14 2.91 -9.27
N LEU A 45 6.00 2.25 -10.42
CA LEU A 45 4.97 2.56 -11.40
C LEU A 45 4.28 1.29 -11.90
N ARG A 46 2.94 1.30 -11.94
CA ARG A 46 2.10 0.21 -12.48
C ARG A 46 2.38 -1.14 -11.83
N CYS A 47 2.15 -1.24 -10.54
CA CYS A 47 2.67 -2.32 -9.70
C CYS A 47 1.78 -3.57 -9.62
N GLY A 48 0.76 -3.67 -10.46
CA GLY A 48 -0.19 -4.78 -10.42
C GLY A 48 -1.19 -4.63 -9.28
N HIS A 49 -1.52 -5.72 -8.60
CA HIS A 49 -2.46 -5.70 -7.48
C HIS A 49 -1.86 -5.03 -6.23
N PHE A 50 -0.57 -5.25 -5.97
CA PHE A 50 0.14 -4.67 -4.83
C PHE A 50 1.47 -4.06 -5.29
N ALA A 51 1.73 -2.82 -4.93
CA ALA A 51 3.08 -2.29 -5.12
C ALA A 51 4.04 -2.94 -4.10
N LEU A 52 3.65 -2.99 -2.85
CA LEU A 52 4.34 -3.73 -1.80
C LEU A 52 3.32 -4.57 -1.01
N LEU A 53 3.53 -5.87 -0.94
CA LEU A 53 2.87 -6.74 0.03
C LEU A 53 3.90 -7.21 1.05
N ALA A 54 3.74 -6.81 2.31
CA ALA A 54 4.56 -7.24 3.44
C ALA A 54 3.70 -8.05 4.40
N THR A 55 3.97 -9.35 4.54
CA THR A 55 3.24 -10.25 5.44
C THR A 55 4.17 -10.81 6.51
N GLY A 56 3.90 -10.50 7.78
CA GLY A 56 4.68 -11.00 8.91
C GLY A 56 6.11 -10.44 8.98
N VAL A 57 6.30 -9.19 8.58
CA VAL A 57 7.62 -8.54 8.57
C VAL A 57 7.85 -7.78 9.86
N ASP A 58 9.03 -7.96 10.47
CA ASP A 58 9.46 -7.24 11.66
C ASP A 58 10.55 -6.21 11.35
N ASN A 59 10.44 -5.02 11.94
CA ASN A 59 11.37 -3.90 11.74
C ASN A 59 11.44 -3.49 10.26
N LEU A 60 10.32 -2.98 9.74
CA LEU A 60 10.17 -2.51 8.37
C LEU A 60 10.22 -0.98 8.33
N SER A 61 11.10 -0.42 7.51
CA SER A 61 11.15 1.01 7.22
C SER A 61 10.89 1.26 5.73
N ILE A 62 9.91 2.11 5.43
CA ILE A 62 9.55 2.57 4.08
C ILE A 62 9.68 4.08 4.09
N ILE A 63 10.66 4.61 3.36
CA ILE A 63 11.07 6.02 3.48
C ILE A 63 11.17 6.65 2.10
N ASN A 64 10.50 7.78 1.91
CA ASN A 64 10.61 8.61 0.70
C ASN A 64 10.39 7.82 -0.61
N LEU A 65 9.38 6.94 -0.65
CA LEU A 65 8.97 6.27 -1.86
C LEU A 65 7.89 7.09 -2.59
N LYS A 66 7.93 7.05 -3.92
CA LYS A 66 6.86 7.54 -4.77
C LYS A 66 6.22 6.36 -5.49
N VAL A 67 4.98 6.04 -5.16
CA VAL A 67 4.26 4.90 -5.73
C VAL A 67 3.08 5.41 -6.55
N ASP A 68 3.07 5.09 -7.82
CA ASP A 68 1.99 5.47 -8.73
C ASP A 68 1.42 4.22 -9.39
N THR A 69 0.36 3.72 -8.81
CA THR A 69 -0.29 2.47 -9.18
C THR A 69 -1.80 2.69 -9.26
N ASN A 70 -2.58 1.66 -9.54
CA ASN A 70 -4.04 1.76 -9.53
C ASN A 70 -4.70 0.95 -8.41
N ARG A 71 -4.03 -0.08 -7.91
CA ARG A 71 -4.49 -0.92 -6.80
C ARG A 71 -3.65 -0.64 -5.55
N ASP A 72 -3.60 -1.56 -4.57
CA ASP A 72 -2.94 -1.33 -3.29
C ASP A 72 -1.50 -0.82 -3.42
N GLY A 73 -1.20 0.28 -2.74
CA GLY A 73 0.15 0.78 -2.64
C GLY A 73 0.97 -0.04 -1.66
N PHE A 74 0.86 0.23 -0.37
CA PHE A 74 1.52 -0.54 0.68
C PHE A 74 0.50 -1.37 1.46
N ASP A 75 0.57 -2.68 1.33
CA ASP A 75 -0.21 -3.64 2.10
C ASP A 75 0.69 -4.23 3.20
N ILE A 76 0.40 -3.88 4.44
CA ILE A 76 1.19 -4.18 5.64
C ILE A 76 0.37 -5.11 6.53
N ASP A 77 0.62 -6.41 6.41
CA ASP A 77 -0.17 -7.46 7.01
C ASP A 77 0.60 -8.22 8.10
N CYS A 78 0.04 -8.28 9.31
CA CYS A 78 0.66 -8.99 10.43
C CYS A 78 2.11 -8.53 10.74
N CYS A 79 2.42 -7.25 10.55
CA CYS A 79 3.76 -6.70 10.68
C CYS A 79 3.97 -6.00 12.03
N LYS A 80 5.23 -5.94 12.48
CA LYS A 80 5.59 -5.28 13.75
C LYS A 80 6.74 -4.30 13.59
N ASN A 81 6.66 -3.18 14.33
CA ASN A 81 7.67 -2.12 14.32
C ASN A 81 7.87 -1.54 12.90
N VAL A 82 6.82 -0.96 12.35
CA VAL A 82 6.80 -0.42 10.99
C VAL A 82 6.90 1.10 11.01
N ARG A 83 7.69 1.64 10.10
CA ARG A 83 7.79 3.09 9.86
C ARG A 83 7.57 3.37 8.37
N ILE A 84 6.55 4.17 8.06
CA ILE A 84 6.24 4.65 6.71
C ILE A 84 6.32 6.17 6.78
N MET A 85 7.32 6.77 6.13
CA MET A 85 7.62 8.18 6.30
C MET A 85 7.92 8.87 4.97
N GLY A 86 7.32 10.06 4.76
CA GLY A 86 7.61 10.92 3.61
C GLY A 86 7.28 10.32 2.27
N CYS A 87 6.33 9.39 2.20
CA CYS A 87 5.96 8.69 0.96
C CYS A 87 4.82 9.41 0.24
N SER A 88 4.86 9.37 -1.10
CA SER A 88 3.74 9.77 -1.95
C SER A 88 3.14 8.54 -2.62
N VAL A 89 1.85 8.29 -2.40
CA VAL A 89 1.19 7.08 -2.91
C VAL A 89 -0.09 7.45 -3.65
N ASN A 90 -0.11 7.19 -4.95
CA ASN A 90 -1.27 7.33 -5.81
C ASN A 90 -1.89 5.95 -6.07
N SER A 91 -3.17 5.79 -5.68
CA SER A 91 -3.91 4.53 -5.83
C SER A 91 -5.41 4.81 -6.03
N PRO A 92 -5.85 5.14 -7.27
CA PRO A 92 -7.23 5.54 -7.50
C PRO A 92 -8.27 4.44 -7.28
N TRP A 93 -7.90 3.17 -7.40
CA TRP A 93 -8.84 2.05 -7.38
C TRP A 93 -8.84 1.24 -6.09
N ASP A 94 -7.85 1.43 -5.21
CA ASP A 94 -7.76 0.71 -3.96
C ASP A 94 -7.02 1.54 -2.90
N ASP A 95 -6.55 0.91 -1.84
CA ASP A 95 -5.96 1.61 -0.71
C ASP A 95 -4.51 2.03 -1.01
N ALA A 96 -4.16 3.26 -0.70
CA ALA A 96 -2.80 3.75 -0.86
C ALA A 96 -1.85 3.12 0.18
N ILE A 97 -2.29 3.08 1.44
CA ILE A 97 -1.57 2.43 2.55
C ILE A 97 -2.60 1.67 3.38
N VAL A 98 -2.46 0.37 3.50
CA VAL A 98 -3.37 -0.45 4.29
C VAL A 98 -2.63 -1.30 5.30
N LEU A 99 -3.14 -1.28 6.53
CA LEU A 99 -2.71 -2.17 7.61
C LEU A 99 -3.73 -3.30 7.73
N LYS A 100 -3.25 -4.53 7.71
CA LYS A 100 -4.06 -5.74 7.86
C LYS A 100 -3.52 -6.60 9.00
N ALA A 101 -4.38 -7.43 9.57
CA ALA A 101 -4.03 -8.44 10.54
C ALA A 101 -4.75 -9.75 10.16
N SER A 102 -4.45 -10.24 8.96
CA SER A 102 -5.13 -11.36 8.32
C SER A 102 -4.69 -12.73 8.89
N TYR A 103 -5.35 -13.79 8.43
CA TYR A 103 -4.95 -15.16 8.74
C TYR A 103 -3.92 -15.75 7.74
N ALA A 104 -3.25 -14.90 6.95
CA ALA A 104 -2.32 -15.32 5.89
C ALA A 104 -1.08 -16.09 6.38
N LEU A 105 -0.79 -16.01 7.69
CA LEU A 105 0.29 -16.75 8.33
C LEU A 105 -0.16 -18.13 8.89
N GLY A 106 -1.46 -18.45 8.79
CA GLY A 106 -2.03 -19.66 9.41
C GLY A 106 -2.18 -19.56 10.94
N SER A 107 -1.98 -18.39 11.51
CA SER A 107 -2.16 -18.08 12.92
C SER A 107 -2.52 -16.61 13.11
N PHE A 108 -3.18 -16.28 14.21
CA PHE A 108 -3.46 -14.89 14.56
C PHE A 108 -2.18 -14.16 14.91
N ARG A 109 -2.01 -12.99 14.28
CA ARG A 109 -0.90 -12.10 14.56
C ARG A 109 -1.32 -10.66 14.40
N ASP A 110 -1.06 -9.86 15.41
CA ASP A 110 -1.35 -8.42 15.38
C ASP A 110 -0.41 -7.68 14.43
N THR A 111 -0.94 -6.62 13.84
CA THR A 111 -0.13 -5.54 13.27
C THR A 111 0.05 -4.48 14.34
N GLU A 112 1.30 -4.24 14.77
CA GLU A 112 1.57 -3.41 15.94
C GLU A 112 2.81 -2.51 15.82
N ASN A 113 2.81 -1.42 16.60
CA ASN A 113 3.89 -0.44 16.65
C ASN A 113 4.16 0.18 15.27
N VAL A 114 3.12 0.72 14.62
CA VAL A 114 3.19 1.30 13.28
C VAL A 114 3.11 2.81 13.37
N THR A 115 4.00 3.51 12.68
CA THR A 115 3.91 4.95 12.44
C THR A 115 3.81 5.21 10.95
N ILE A 116 2.79 5.98 10.54
CA ILE A 116 2.64 6.53 9.19
C ILE A 116 2.71 8.05 9.34
N SER A 117 3.73 8.67 8.80
CA SER A 117 3.94 10.12 8.96
C SER A 117 4.38 10.81 7.69
N ASP A 118 3.98 12.07 7.54
CA ASP A 118 4.43 12.94 6.46
C ASP A 118 4.17 12.38 5.05
N CYS A 119 3.11 11.58 4.92
CA CYS A 119 2.74 10.93 3.66
C CYS A 119 1.70 11.76 2.90
N TYR A 120 1.79 11.70 1.58
CA TYR A 120 0.80 12.23 0.65
C TYR A 120 0.10 11.07 -0.05
N VAL A 121 -1.21 10.96 0.12
CA VAL A 121 -2.01 9.89 -0.50
C VAL A 121 -3.07 10.47 -1.41
N THR A 122 -3.26 9.85 -2.59
CA THR A 122 -4.11 10.42 -3.63
C THR A 122 -4.68 9.36 -4.58
N GLY A 123 -5.65 9.76 -5.42
CA GLY A 123 -6.32 8.93 -6.42
C GLY A 123 -6.45 9.64 -7.77
N TYR A 124 -5.35 10.07 -8.36
CA TYR A 124 -5.27 10.54 -9.74
C TYR A 124 -5.10 9.36 -10.70
N ASP A 125 -5.25 9.61 -11.98
CA ASP A 125 -5.05 8.60 -13.02
C ASP A 125 -3.63 8.01 -12.91
N ARG A 126 -3.53 6.74 -13.12
CA ARG A 126 -2.30 5.96 -12.93
C ARG A 126 -1.14 6.46 -13.81
N GLY A 127 -0.05 6.82 -13.17
CA GLY A 127 1.17 7.34 -13.81
C GLY A 127 1.26 8.86 -13.77
N THR A 128 0.15 9.55 -13.52
CA THR A 128 0.07 10.99 -13.67
C THR A 128 0.53 11.79 -12.46
N MET A 129 0.70 11.13 -11.31
CA MET A 129 1.43 11.70 -10.19
C MET A 129 2.93 11.76 -10.46
N LEU A 130 3.50 10.69 -11.04
CA LEU A 130 4.94 10.65 -11.33
C LEU A 130 5.37 11.54 -12.49
N ASP A 131 4.52 11.72 -13.50
CA ASP A 131 4.79 12.62 -14.61
C ASP A 131 4.32 14.06 -14.38
N ALA A 132 3.70 14.33 -13.21
CA ALA A 132 3.19 15.61 -12.77
C ALA A 132 2.08 16.20 -13.65
N THR A 133 1.32 15.37 -14.38
CA THR A 133 0.15 15.84 -15.18
C THR A 133 -1.16 15.81 -14.39
N TRP A 134 -1.26 15.03 -13.31
CA TRP A 134 -2.38 14.98 -12.34
C TRP A 134 -3.76 14.82 -13.02
N GLN A 135 -3.87 13.90 -13.97
CA GLN A 135 -5.08 13.67 -14.75
C GLN A 135 -6.18 12.97 -13.94
N ARG A 136 -7.42 13.08 -14.43
CA ARG A 136 -8.63 12.62 -13.74
C ARG A 136 -9.63 11.98 -14.69
N ASP A 137 -9.16 11.39 -15.78
CA ASP A 137 -9.97 10.93 -16.90
C ASP A 137 -10.23 9.42 -16.86
N GLU A 138 -9.41 8.65 -16.11
CA GLU A 138 -9.61 7.20 -15.98
C GLU A 138 -10.96 6.89 -15.30
N PRO A 139 -11.63 5.81 -15.71
CA PRO A 139 -12.83 5.34 -15.03
C PRO A 139 -12.57 5.09 -13.56
N GLN A 140 -13.59 5.32 -12.77
CA GLN A 140 -13.54 5.03 -11.33
C GLN A 140 -13.30 3.54 -11.08
N ALA A 141 -12.82 3.23 -9.87
CA ALA A 141 -12.57 1.85 -9.45
C ALA A 141 -13.78 0.95 -9.76
N PRO A 142 -13.59 -0.19 -10.45
CA PRO A 142 -14.68 -1.02 -10.93
C PRO A 142 -15.63 -1.53 -9.83
N ASP A 143 -15.12 -1.64 -8.63
CA ASP A 143 -15.79 -2.22 -7.46
C ASP A 143 -16.37 -1.17 -6.50
N HIS A 144 -16.05 0.12 -6.64
CA HIS A 144 -16.38 1.12 -5.60
C HIS A 144 -17.09 2.39 -6.09
N GLY A 145 -17.20 2.61 -7.38
CA GLY A 145 -17.86 3.77 -7.96
C GLY A 145 -17.19 5.13 -7.71
N TYR A 146 -16.06 5.18 -6.99
CA TYR A 146 -15.27 6.39 -6.70
C TYR A 146 -13.80 6.04 -6.53
N VAL A 147 -12.93 7.06 -6.69
CA VAL A 147 -11.51 6.92 -6.34
C VAL A 147 -11.35 6.53 -4.86
N THR A 148 -10.38 5.70 -4.55
CA THR A 148 -10.14 5.18 -3.22
C THR A 148 -8.97 5.88 -2.53
N GLY A 149 -7.74 5.51 -2.77
CA GLY A 149 -6.54 6.20 -2.29
C GLY A 149 -6.45 6.39 -0.78
N ARG A 150 -6.98 5.46 0.01
CA ARG A 150 -7.11 5.62 1.47
C ARG A 150 -5.84 5.25 2.23
N ILE A 151 -5.76 5.75 3.49
CA ILE A 151 -5.04 5.03 4.54
C ILE A 151 -6.09 4.23 5.32
N LYS A 152 -5.93 2.90 5.40
CA LYS A 152 -6.95 2.02 6.00
C LYS A 152 -6.35 1.06 7.03
N LEU A 153 -7.13 0.76 8.07
CA LEU A 153 -6.96 -0.38 8.96
C LEU A 153 -8.07 -1.39 8.67
N GLY A 154 -7.68 -2.61 8.32
CA GLY A 154 -8.60 -3.67 7.89
C GLY A 154 -8.62 -3.79 6.34
N THR A 155 -9.58 -4.43 5.69
CA THR A 155 -10.75 -5.15 6.25
C THR A 155 -10.38 -6.40 7.03
N GLU A 156 -9.33 -7.10 6.60
CA GLU A 156 -8.84 -8.29 7.28
C GLU A 156 -8.27 -7.93 8.65
N SER A 157 -8.94 -8.41 9.69
CA SER A 157 -8.70 -8.06 11.10
C SER A 157 -8.78 -9.25 12.05
N SER A 158 -8.50 -10.47 11.54
CA SER A 158 -8.48 -11.70 12.34
C SER A 158 -7.53 -11.63 13.55
N GLY A 159 -6.41 -10.90 13.42
CA GLY A 159 -5.59 -10.43 14.53
C GLY A 159 -6.04 -9.03 15.00
N GLY A 160 -5.19 -8.33 15.74
CA GLY A 160 -5.46 -7.00 16.25
C GLY A 160 -4.59 -5.90 15.66
N PHE A 161 -4.97 -4.66 15.95
CA PHE A 161 -4.17 -3.46 15.65
C PHE A 161 -3.78 -2.79 16.97
N LYS A 162 -2.48 -2.57 17.20
CA LYS A 162 -1.96 -2.00 18.45
C LYS A 162 -0.92 -0.92 18.19
N ASN A 163 -0.98 0.15 18.96
CA ASN A 163 0.01 1.24 18.93
C ASN A 163 0.21 1.79 17.50
N ILE A 164 -0.87 2.22 16.85
CA ILE A 164 -0.86 2.79 15.50
C ILE A 164 -0.91 4.31 15.61
N VAL A 165 -0.01 4.98 14.93
CA VAL A 165 0.03 6.45 14.82
C VAL A 165 0.01 6.83 13.34
N ILE A 166 -0.96 7.68 12.96
CA ILE A 166 -1.05 8.33 11.64
C ILE A 166 -1.00 9.82 11.89
N THR A 167 -0.01 10.51 11.36
CA THR A 167 0.20 11.92 11.65
C THR A 167 0.77 12.69 10.45
N ASN A 168 0.44 13.97 10.35
CA ASN A 168 0.95 14.89 9.35
C ASN A 168 0.81 14.38 7.90
N CYS A 169 -0.29 13.69 7.59
CA CYS A 169 -0.56 13.14 6.25
C CYS A 169 -1.51 14.06 5.49
N ILE A 170 -1.28 14.17 4.18
CA ILE A 170 -2.14 14.91 3.25
C ILE A 170 -2.97 13.91 2.46
N PHE A 171 -4.28 14.15 2.43
CA PHE A 171 -5.24 13.37 1.68
C PHE A 171 -5.83 14.26 0.58
N GLU A 172 -5.55 13.93 -0.68
CA GLU A 172 -6.05 14.70 -1.81
C GLU A 172 -6.73 13.79 -2.83
N ARG A 173 -7.94 14.15 -3.26
CA ARG A 173 -8.72 13.35 -4.21
C ARG A 173 -8.77 11.86 -3.81
N CYS A 174 -9.15 11.58 -2.60
CA CYS A 174 -9.24 10.22 -2.08
C CYS A 174 -10.31 10.14 -0.98
N ARG A 175 -10.54 8.94 -0.44
CA ARG A 175 -11.53 8.72 0.64
C ARG A 175 -10.98 9.01 2.05
N GLY A 176 -9.74 9.40 2.18
CA GLY A 176 -9.15 9.76 3.47
C GLY A 176 -8.76 8.57 4.33
N LEU A 177 -9.19 8.58 5.59
CA LEU A 177 -8.90 7.52 6.55
C LEU A 177 -10.09 6.57 6.68
N ALA A 178 -9.83 5.27 6.70
CA ALA A 178 -10.86 4.24 6.91
C ALA A 178 -10.46 3.25 8.00
N LEU A 179 -11.44 2.89 8.82
CA LEU A 179 -11.35 1.83 9.82
C LEU A 179 -12.46 0.83 9.50
N GLU A 180 -12.09 -0.36 9.09
CA GLU A 180 -13.02 -1.37 8.61
C GLU A 180 -12.68 -2.74 9.21
N THR A 181 -13.70 -3.52 9.54
CA THR A 181 -13.53 -4.92 9.96
C THR A 181 -14.66 -5.76 9.38
N VAL A 182 -14.35 -6.95 8.90
CA VAL A 182 -15.32 -7.96 8.43
C VAL A 182 -15.10 -9.34 9.03
N ASP A 183 -13.91 -9.63 9.53
CA ASP A 183 -13.49 -10.97 9.95
C ASP A 183 -12.78 -11.00 11.32
N GLY A 184 -13.02 -10.00 12.15
CA GLY A 184 -12.42 -9.88 13.48
C GLY A 184 -13.37 -9.46 14.57
#